data_d50f3d9284cc7a98132cd5b6b23c4b10
#
_entry.id   d50f3d9284cc7a98132cd5b6b23c4b10
#
_cell.length_a   1.000
_cell.length_b   1.000
_cell.length_c   1.000
_cell.angle_alpha   90.00
_cell.angle_beta   90.00
_cell.angle_gamma   90.00
#
_symmetry.space_group_name_H-M   'P 1'
#
loop_
_entity.id
_entity.type
_entity.pdbx_description
1 polymer ?
#
loop_
_entity_poly.entity_id
_entity_poly.type
_entity_poly.pdbx_seq_one_letter_code
_entity_poly.pdbx_strand_id
1 'polypeptide(L)'
;KTYGKWNVCQGPTPYYWGGTWMCVSPKTDNADLAASFINYMTVDEASMKEYALAKPDYVNNMAVMEEIVSEGSNSNPLLGGQDQFAVLHETGKNINLNGLITPYDASIKQAFIDAVNAYCAGETADAAAAAKMPSAWYHSG
;
A
#
# COMPACT_ATOMS: atom_id res chain seq x y z
N LYS A 1 15.49 -2.22 -20.14
CA LYS A 1 16.74 -2.95 -19.82
C LYS A 1 16.70 -3.65 -18.45
N THR A 2 15.66 -3.46 -17.64
CA THR A 2 15.49 -4.05 -16.30
C THR A 2 14.28 -4.99 -16.21
N TYR A 3 13.56 -5.22 -17.30
CA TYR A 3 12.42 -6.12 -17.38
C TYR A 3 12.84 -7.55 -16.96
N GLY A 4 12.07 -8.17 -16.09
CA GLY A 4 12.36 -9.50 -15.56
C GLY A 4 13.53 -9.58 -14.55
N LYS A 5 14.03 -8.42 -14.10
CA LYS A 5 15.16 -8.34 -13.14
C LYS A 5 14.77 -7.75 -11.78
N TRP A 6 13.47 -7.57 -11.56
CA TRP A 6 12.95 -7.07 -10.30
C TRP A 6 12.31 -8.20 -9.50
N ASN A 7 12.33 -8.08 -8.20
CA ASN A 7 11.58 -8.94 -7.28
C ASN A 7 10.90 -8.09 -6.22
N VAL A 8 9.74 -8.57 -5.78
CA VAL A 8 9.05 -8.06 -4.60
C VAL A 8 9.52 -8.88 -3.40
N CYS A 9 9.82 -8.21 -2.30
CA CYS A 9 10.15 -8.86 -1.03
C CYS A 9 9.38 -8.18 0.13
N GLN A 10 9.26 -8.90 1.22
CA GLN A 10 8.71 -8.31 2.45
C GLN A 10 9.69 -7.26 3.00
N GLY A 11 9.14 -6.13 3.45
CA GLY A 11 9.89 -5.14 4.21
C GLY A 11 10.11 -5.57 5.66
N PRO A 12 10.87 -4.78 6.43
CA PRO A 12 11.13 -5.08 7.86
C PRO A 12 9.87 -5.02 8.72
N THR A 13 8.87 -4.27 8.28
CA THR A 13 7.57 -4.14 8.94
C THR A 13 6.49 -4.03 7.87
N PRO A 14 5.35 -4.74 8.01
CA PRO A 14 4.22 -4.58 7.13
C PRO A 14 3.68 -3.14 7.22
N TYR A 15 3.32 -2.58 6.10
CA TYR A 15 2.78 -1.23 6.05
C TYR A 15 1.70 -1.11 4.97
N TYR A 16 0.90 -0.07 5.12
CA TYR A 16 -0.10 0.33 4.15
C TYR A 16 0.36 1.63 3.46
N TRP A 17 0.27 1.66 2.15
CA TRP A 17 0.65 2.82 1.38
C TRP A 17 -0.47 3.29 0.47
N GLY A 18 -0.99 4.47 0.75
CA GLY A 18 -1.96 5.13 -0.11
C GLY A 18 -3.33 4.45 -0.10
N GLY A 19 -3.88 4.32 -1.29
CA GLY A 19 -5.24 3.84 -1.54
C GLY A 19 -6.14 4.94 -2.06
N THR A 20 -7.29 4.52 -2.58
CA THR A 20 -8.32 5.43 -3.06
C THR A 20 -9.59 5.21 -2.24
N TRP A 21 -10.15 6.28 -1.72
CA TRP A 21 -11.38 6.25 -0.96
C TRP A 21 -12.55 6.63 -1.84
N MET A 22 -13.57 5.78 -1.87
CA MET A 22 -14.84 6.10 -2.50
C MET A 22 -15.81 6.62 -1.43
N CYS A 23 -16.35 7.82 -1.66
CA CYS A 23 -17.24 8.48 -0.73
C CYS A 23 -18.53 8.91 -1.44
N VAL A 24 -19.61 8.95 -0.69
CA VAL A 24 -20.92 9.42 -1.16
C VAL A 24 -21.27 10.71 -0.45
N SER A 25 -21.82 11.67 -1.20
CA SER A 25 -22.37 12.89 -0.61
C SER A 25 -23.52 12.55 0.36
N PRO A 26 -23.54 13.11 1.57
CA PRO A 26 -24.65 12.92 2.50
C PRO A 26 -25.97 13.52 1.99
N LYS A 27 -25.94 14.31 0.91
CA LYS A 27 -27.10 14.93 0.28
C LYS A 27 -27.58 14.19 -0.97
N THR A 28 -27.11 12.96 -1.20
CA THR A 28 -27.57 12.19 -2.38
C THR A 28 -29.01 11.73 -2.20
N ASP A 29 -29.80 11.83 -3.26
CA ASP A 29 -31.15 11.26 -3.31
C ASP A 29 -31.14 9.76 -3.69
N ASN A 30 -29.97 9.19 -3.96
CA ASN A 30 -29.79 7.81 -4.44
C ASN A 30 -28.79 7.04 -3.55
N ALA A 31 -28.98 7.10 -2.24
CA ALA A 31 -28.05 6.50 -1.27
C ALA A 31 -27.83 4.99 -1.49
N ASP A 32 -28.91 4.25 -1.72
CA ASP A 32 -28.86 2.80 -1.91
C ASP A 32 -28.12 2.40 -3.20
N LEU A 33 -28.33 3.15 -4.28
CA LEU A 33 -27.62 2.93 -5.55
C LEU A 33 -26.13 3.24 -5.37
N ALA A 34 -25.79 4.32 -4.70
CA ALA A 34 -24.42 4.70 -4.42
C ALA A 34 -23.70 3.65 -3.54
N ALA A 35 -24.39 3.17 -2.51
CA ALA A 35 -23.87 2.09 -1.65
C ALA A 35 -23.64 0.80 -2.44
N SER A 36 -24.57 0.42 -3.31
CA SER A 36 -24.44 -0.75 -4.17
C SER A 36 -23.25 -0.61 -5.13
N PHE A 37 -23.06 0.58 -5.70
CA PHE A 37 -21.91 0.85 -6.57
C PHE A 37 -20.57 0.79 -5.82
N ILE A 38 -20.51 1.37 -4.62
CA ILE A 38 -19.30 1.26 -3.78
C ILE A 38 -19.02 -0.20 -3.46
N ASN A 39 -20.04 -0.96 -3.04
CA ASN A 39 -19.88 -2.37 -2.73
C ASN A 39 -19.32 -3.17 -3.91
N TYR A 40 -19.89 -2.97 -5.11
CA TYR A 40 -19.40 -3.59 -6.34
C TYR A 40 -17.93 -3.26 -6.64
N MET A 41 -17.54 -1.98 -6.46
CA MET A 41 -16.20 -1.49 -6.78
C MET A 41 -15.14 -1.82 -5.72
N THR A 42 -15.53 -2.22 -4.52
CA THR A 42 -14.58 -2.35 -3.40
C THR A 42 -14.55 -3.71 -2.72
N VAL A 43 -15.66 -4.47 -2.70
CA VAL A 43 -15.73 -5.72 -1.94
C VAL A 43 -16.41 -6.88 -2.67
N ASP A 44 -17.05 -6.65 -3.82
CA ASP A 44 -17.64 -7.71 -4.63
C ASP A 44 -16.57 -8.69 -5.09
N GLU A 45 -16.74 -9.97 -4.77
CA GLU A 45 -15.70 -10.98 -5.00
C GLU A 45 -15.38 -11.19 -6.47
N ALA A 46 -16.40 -11.22 -7.32
CA ALA A 46 -16.22 -11.49 -8.75
C ALA A 46 -15.50 -10.33 -9.43
N SER A 47 -15.93 -9.10 -9.18
CA SER A 47 -15.31 -7.90 -9.76
C SER A 47 -13.90 -7.66 -9.21
N MET A 48 -13.66 -7.93 -7.93
CA MET A 48 -12.33 -7.81 -7.34
C MET A 48 -11.37 -8.87 -7.89
N LYS A 49 -11.81 -10.10 -8.08
CA LYS A 49 -10.98 -11.15 -8.70
C LYS A 49 -10.62 -10.80 -10.14
N GLU A 50 -11.61 -10.40 -10.93
CA GLU A 50 -11.38 -9.97 -12.31
C GLU A 50 -10.40 -8.80 -12.38
N TYR A 51 -10.58 -7.78 -11.54
CA TYR A 51 -9.68 -6.63 -11.49
C TYR A 51 -8.25 -7.03 -11.11
N ALA A 52 -8.09 -7.80 -10.03
CA ALA A 52 -6.79 -8.23 -9.53
C ALA A 52 -5.97 -8.97 -10.61
N LEU A 53 -6.61 -9.86 -11.36
CA LEU A 53 -5.97 -10.62 -12.43
C LEU A 53 -5.68 -9.78 -13.68
N ALA A 54 -6.58 -8.85 -14.04
CA ALA A 54 -6.43 -7.99 -15.21
C ALA A 54 -5.37 -6.90 -15.03
N LYS A 55 -5.16 -6.42 -13.79
CA LYS A 55 -4.27 -5.29 -13.48
C LYS A 55 -3.08 -5.65 -12.58
N PRO A 56 -2.73 -6.90 -12.39
CA PRO A 56 -1.87 -7.49 -11.35
C PRO A 56 -1.73 -6.63 -10.09
N ASP A 57 -2.87 -6.32 -9.46
CA ASP A 57 -2.96 -5.42 -8.32
C ASP A 57 -3.58 -6.14 -7.11
N TYR A 58 -3.12 -5.80 -5.91
CA TYR A 58 -3.61 -6.42 -4.68
C TYR A 58 -4.88 -5.70 -4.24
N VAL A 59 -5.99 -6.44 -4.15
CA VAL A 59 -7.29 -5.90 -3.75
C VAL A 59 -7.55 -6.05 -2.25
N ASN A 60 -8.49 -5.28 -1.72
CA ASN A 60 -8.82 -5.26 -0.29
C ASN A 60 -9.70 -6.43 0.18
N ASN A 61 -10.16 -7.31 -0.70
CA ASN A 61 -10.88 -8.52 -0.33
C ASN A 61 -9.90 -9.66 -0.07
N MET A 62 -9.67 -9.98 1.20
CA MET A 62 -8.70 -10.99 1.63
C MET A 62 -9.07 -12.40 1.16
N ALA A 63 -10.36 -12.76 1.09
CA ALA A 63 -10.79 -14.08 0.62
C ALA A 63 -10.46 -14.27 -0.86
N VAL A 64 -10.70 -13.23 -1.68
CA VAL A 64 -10.33 -13.22 -3.10
C VAL A 64 -8.82 -13.37 -3.26
N MET A 65 -8.04 -12.65 -2.48
CA MET A 65 -6.58 -12.75 -2.56
C MET A 65 -6.07 -14.13 -2.14
N GLU A 66 -6.68 -14.75 -1.12
CA GLU A 66 -6.35 -16.11 -0.71
C GLU A 66 -6.66 -17.15 -1.80
N GLU A 67 -7.79 -16.99 -2.48
CA GLU A 67 -8.17 -17.84 -3.61
C GLU A 67 -7.15 -17.71 -4.74
N ILE A 68 -6.82 -16.47 -5.17
CA ILE A 68 -5.86 -16.20 -6.24
C ILE A 68 -4.48 -16.79 -5.92
N VAL A 69 -4.01 -16.62 -4.68
CA VAL A 69 -2.71 -17.18 -4.24
C VAL A 69 -2.72 -18.70 -4.21
N SER A 70 -3.83 -19.32 -3.78
CA SER A 70 -3.96 -20.78 -3.71
C SER A 70 -3.99 -21.43 -5.11
N GLU A 71 -4.50 -20.75 -6.11
CA GLU A 71 -4.47 -21.19 -7.51
C GLU A 71 -3.05 -21.27 -8.09
N GLY A 72 -2.09 -20.50 -7.57
CA GLY A 72 -0.66 -20.61 -7.84
C GLY A 72 -0.22 -20.33 -9.28
N SER A 73 -1.06 -19.66 -10.09
CA SER A 73 -0.83 -19.47 -11.53
C SER A 73 -0.36 -18.06 -11.93
N ASN A 74 -0.01 -17.22 -10.96
CA ASN A 74 0.19 -15.77 -11.14
C ASN A 74 1.66 -15.39 -11.36
N SER A 75 2.28 -15.90 -12.40
CA SER A 75 3.63 -15.51 -12.78
C SER A 75 3.66 -14.12 -13.40
N ASN A 76 4.42 -13.19 -12.80
CA ASN A 76 4.62 -11.85 -13.35
C ASN A 76 5.96 -11.77 -14.12
N PRO A 77 5.91 -11.61 -15.46
CA PRO A 77 7.13 -11.53 -16.27
C PRO A 77 8.03 -10.34 -15.93
N LEU A 78 7.47 -9.24 -15.44
CA LEU A 78 8.25 -8.07 -14.99
C LEU A 78 9.15 -8.42 -13.80
N LEU A 79 8.68 -9.35 -12.97
CA LEU A 79 9.36 -9.82 -11.76
C LEU A 79 10.10 -11.15 -11.99
N GLY A 80 10.51 -11.44 -13.21
CA GLY A 80 11.24 -12.67 -13.52
C GLY A 80 10.43 -13.96 -13.29
N GLY A 81 9.12 -13.85 -13.28
CA GLY A 81 8.21 -14.97 -13.05
C GLY A 81 7.74 -15.13 -11.59
N GLN A 82 8.16 -14.26 -10.69
CA GLN A 82 7.68 -14.29 -9.30
C GLN A 82 6.17 -14.02 -9.22
N ASP A 83 5.49 -14.76 -8.35
CA ASP A 83 4.12 -14.44 -7.93
C ASP A 83 4.16 -13.34 -6.86
N GLN A 84 3.82 -12.13 -7.26
CA GLN A 84 3.76 -10.98 -6.33
C GLN A 84 2.61 -11.08 -5.33
N PHE A 85 1.50 -11.73 -5.71
CA PHE A 85 0.34 -11.84 -4.84
C PHE A 85 0.64 -12.67 -3.60
N ALA A 86 1.43 -13.73 -3.73
CA ALA A 86 1.87 -14.54 -2.59
C ALA A 86 2.64 -13.70 -1.56
N VAL A 87 3.57 -12.86 -2.01
CA VAL A 87 4.36 -11.99 -1.14
C VAL A 87 3.50 -10.90 -0.49
N LEU A 88 2.64 -10.25 -1.28
CA LEU A 88 1.77 -9.18 -0.80
C LEU A 88 0.70 -9.71 0.17
N HIS A 89 0.15 -10.89 -0.09
CA HIS A 89 -0.85 -11.51 0.76
C HIS A 89 -0.29 -11.89 2.13
N GLU A 90 0.88 -12.50 2.16
CA GLU A 90 1.56 -12.82 3.43
C GLU A 90 1.88 -11.56 4.23
N THR A 91 2.33 -10.50 3.56
CA THR A 91 2.57 -9.21 4.20
C THR A 91 1.27 -8.57 4.67
N GLY A 92 0.23 -8.60 3.85
CA GLY A 92 -1.08 -8.00 4.13
C GLY A 92 -1.76 -8.56 5.37
N LYS A 93 -1.64 -9.87 5.62
CA LYS A 93 -2.17 -10.54 6.83
C LYS A 93 -1.62 -9.94 8.13
N ASN A 94 -0.44 -9.38 8.09
CA ASN A 94 0.29 -8.89 9.26
C ASN A 94 0.19 -7.36 9.45
N ILE A 95 -0.56 -6.66 8.59
CA ILE A 95 -0.79 -5.23 8.74
C ILE A 95 -1.67 -4.98 9.96
N ASN A 96 -1.17 -4.22 10.92
CA ASN A 96 -1.92 -3.77 12.08
C ASN A 96 -1.71 -2.26 12.26
N LEU A 97 -2.76 -1.48 12.03
CA LEU A 97 -2.75 -0.02 12.10
C LEU A 97 -3.24 0.52 13.45
N ASN A 98 -3.56 -0.35 14.40
CA ASN A 98 -4.08 0.07 15.70
C ASN A 98 -3.05 0.94 16.45
N GLY A 99 -3.44 2.16 16.77
CA GLY A 99 -2.61 3.11 17.50
C GLY A 99 -1.43 3.70 16.71
N LEU A 100 -1.32 3.41 15.41
CA LEU A 100 -0.24 3.92 14.56
C LEU A 100 -0.63 5.15 13.75
N ILE A 101 -1.94 5.39 13.56
CA ILE A 101 -2.42 6.52 12.76
C ILE A 101 -2.57 7.73 13.65
N THR A 102 -1.89 8.82 13.29
CA THR A 102 -1.90 10.08 14.03
C THR A 102 -2.17 11.27 13.10
N PRO A 103 -2.63 12.42 13.61
CA PRO A 103 -2.76 13.65 12.82
C PRO A 103 -1.43 14.15 12.23
N TYR A 104 -0.31 13.65 12.74
CA TYR A 104 1.04 14.08 12.35
C TYR A 104 1.67 13.23 11.24
N ASP A 105 1.04 12.16 10.81
CA ASP A 105 1.61 11.20 9.84
C ASP A 105 2.07 11.87 8.54
N ALA A 106 1.28 12.82 8.02
CA ALA A 106 1.65 13.55 6.81
C ALA A 106 2.93 14.37 7.00
N SER A 107 3.08 15.03 8.14
CA SER A 107 4.24 15.85 8.46
C SER A 107 5.49 14.99 8.72
N ILE A 108 5.32 13.89 9.42
CA ILE A 108 6.40 12.91 9.68
C ILE A 108 6.90 12.32 8.35
N LYS A 109 5.98 11.90 7.50
CA LYS A 109 6.29 11.39 6.16
C LYS A 109 7.07 12.40 5.33
N GLN A 110 6.64 13.67 5.31
CA GLN A 110 7.32 14.71 4.54
C GLN A 110 8.73 14.95 5.08
N ALA A 111 8.91 15.06 6.38
CA ALA A 111 10.22 15.21 7.00
C ALA A 111 11.18 14.04 6.68
N PHE A 112 10.65 12.81 6.65
CA PHE A 112 11.43 11.64 6.25
C PHE A 112 11.85 11.72 4.77
N ILE A 113 10.93 12.09 3.87
CA ILE A 113 11.23 12.24 2.44
C ILE A 113 12.31 13.32 2.22
N ASP A 114 12.19 14.45 2.90
CA ASP A 114 13.14 15.55 2.79
C ASP A 114 14.54 15.12 3.26
N ALA A 115 14.62 14.39 4.38
CA ALA A 115 15.87 13.84 4.90
C ALA A 115 16.52 12.84 3.93
N VAL A 116 15.74 11.96 3.32
CA VAL A 116 16.23 11.00 2.31
C VAL A 116 16.73 11.74 1.07
N ASN A 117 15.99 12.73 0.59
CA ASN A 117 16.38 13.51 -0.57
C ASN A 117 17.68 14.29 -0.33
N ALA A 118 17.85 14.92 0.84
CA ALA A 118 19.07 15.59 1.24
C ALA A 118 20.28 14.63 1.30
N TYR A 119 20.06 13.42 1.81
CA TYR A 119 21.09 12.37 1.79
C TYR A 119 21.47 11.96 0.36
N CYS A 120 20.48 11.71 -0.49
CA CYS A 120 20.71 11.35 -1.89
C CYS A 120 21.38 12.47 -2.70
N ALA A 121 21.13 13.73 -2.35
CA ALA A 121 21.79 14.90 -2.94
C ALA A 121 23.23 15.13 -2.43
N GLY A 122 23.67 14.38 -1.41
CA GLY A 122 24.98 14.56 -0.78
C GLY A 122 25.08 15.76 0.17
N GLU A 123 23.94 16.30 0.59
CA GLU A 123 23.86 17.45 1.50
C GLU A 123 24.08 17.05 2.97
N THR A 124 23.98 15.77 3.29
CA THR A 124 24.24 15.21 4.62
C THR A 124 25.40 14.22 4.56
N ALA A 125 26.22 14.20 5.61
CA ALA A 125 27.46 13.45 5.63
C ALA A 125 27.27 11.92 5.60
N ASP A 126 26.21 11.43 6.21
CA ASP A 126 25.91 10.01 6.27
C ASP A 126 24.40 9.73 6.52
N ALA A 127 23.99 8.49 6.38
CA ALA A 127 22.61 8.05 6.60
C ALA A 127 22.13 8.25 8.05
N ALA A 128 23.03 8.18 9.03
CA ALA A 128 22.68 8.39 10.43
C ALA A 128 22.40 9.86 10.72
N ALA A 129 23.11 10.78 10.05
CA ALA A 129 22.82 12.21 10.11
C ALA A 129 21.47 12.55 9.45
N ALA A 130 21.15 11.92 8.32
CA ALA A 130 19.87 12.07 7.64
C ALA A 130 18.71 11.53 8.48
N ALA A 131 18.91 10.42 9.20
CA ALA A 131 17.90 9.79 10.06
C ALA A 131 17.60 10.57 11.35
N LYS A 132 18.45 11.55 11.73
CA LYS A 132 18.18 12.43 12.87
C LYS A 132 17.12 13.44 12.50
N MET A 133 15.86 13.05 12.73
CA MET A 133 14.76 14.00 12.63
C MET A 133 15.00 15.19 13.56
N PRO A 134 14.72 16.45 13.15
CA PRO A 134 14.88 17.61 14.00
C PRO A 134 14.13 17.40 15.33
N SER A 135 14.83 17.58 16.45
CA SER A 135 14.27 17.38 17.82
C SER A 135 13.05 18.26 18.12
N ALA A 136 12.82 19.29 17.32
CA ALA A 136 11.66 20.17 17.40
C ALA A 136 10.31 19.41 17.23
N TRP A 137 10.30 18.23 16.64
CA TRP A 137 9.10 17.42 16.44
C TRP A 137 8.69 16.58 17.68
N TYR A 138 9.61 16.38 18.61
CA TYR A 138 9.33 15.61 19.85
C TYR A 138 8.72 16.45 20.98
N HIS A 139 8.66 17.77 20.84
CA HIS A 139 8.26 18.68 21.91
C HIS A 139 6.99 19.49 21.64
N SER A 140 6.27 19.22 20.55
CA SER A 140 5.00 19.89 20.20
C SER A 140 3.78 19.03 20.59
N GLY A 141 3.82 18.41 21.77
CA GLY A 141 2.69 17.74 22.41
C GLY A 141 2.16 18.55 23.58
#